data_c9769d8a5c2cee9a968f50bd4dfe4a5f
#
_entry.id   c9769d8a5c2cee9a968f50bd4dfe4a5f
#
_cell.length_a   1.000
_cell.length_b   1.000
_cell.length_c   1.000
_cell.angle_alpha   90.00
_cell.angle_beta   90.00
_cell.angle_gamma   90.00
#
_symmetry.space_group_name_H-M   'P 1'
#
loop_
_entity.id
_entity.type
_entity.pdbx_description
1 polymer ?
#
loop_
_entity_poly.entity_id
_entity_poly.type
_entity_poly.pdbx_seq_one_letter_code
_entity_poly.pdbx_strand_id
1 'polypeptide(L)'
;NVAKGTADTDAVNVEQIKPLATALNTTIGADGTVGKPSFTVNHADGTAGTTVHTVQDALTEVGKELNKGLNIGADNGNNQKINLGDTVKYTSKDKNIVTTSGTNKDIDFSLANIVTIGKNVEGGNPVTIDGTKGTVSGLTNKTLGDTGFATKGQAATEEQINAAQTNLANVLGTGSTNQNGTVTVTDIGGTGKTTVSDAIKSVKETAEKGWNLQANSDAAEKVAAGETVIFKDGKNIKVTRDGKNI
;
A
#
# COMPACT_ATOMS: atom_id res chain seq x y z
N ASN A 1 -34.51 -52.10 64.39
CA ASN A 1 -34.12 -50.76 63.85
C ASN A 1 -32.92 -50.24 64.63
N VAL A 2 -31.92 -49.91 63.92
CA VAL A 2 -30.66 -49.23 64.48
C VAL A 2 -30.91 -47.72 64.45
N ALA A 3 -30.82 -47.07 65.63
CA ALA A 3 -30.86 -45.59 65.69
C ALA A 3 -29.68 -45.00 64.97
N LYS A 4 -29.70 -43.67 64.63
CA LYS A 4 -28.57 -42.98 64.04
C LYS A 4 -27.43 -42.94 65.04
N GLY A 5 -26.26 -43.40 64.59
CA GLY A 5 -25.02 -43.25 65.33
C GLY A 5 -24.64 -41.78 65.52
N THR A 6 -24.18 -41.37 66.71
CA THR A 6 -23.79 -40.01 67.05
C THR A 6 -22.36 -39.91 67.58
N ALA A 7 -21.79 -41.02 68.05
CA ALA A 7 -20.43 -41.15 68.47
C ALA A 7 -19.56 -41.87 67.41
N ASP A 8 -18.27 -41.65 67.42
CA ASP A 8 -17.33 -42.23 66.46
C ASP A 8 -17.30 -43.77 66.48
N THR A 9 -17.76 -44.41 67.57
CA THR A 9 -17.85 -45.85 67.75
C THR A 9 -19.22 -46.45 67.47
N ASP A 10 -20.21 -45.60 67.11
CA ASP A 10 -21.57 -46.09 66.87
C ASP A 10 -21.68 -46.75 65.49
N ALA A 11 -22.63 -47.67 65.36
CA ALA A 11 -22.99 -48.28 64.11
C ALA A 11 -23.70 -47.22 63.23
N VAL A 12 -23.33 -47.12 61.93
CA VAL A 12 -23.98 -46.24 60.94
C VAL A 12 -25.17 -46.97 60.33
N ASN A 13 -26.31 -46.31 60.27
CA ASN A 13 -27.47 -46.82 59.57
C ASN A 13 -27.56 -46.33 58.12
N VAL A 14 -28.41 -46.99 57.28
CA VAL A 14 -28.52 -46.65 55.87
C VAL A 14 -28.97 -45.18 55.61
N GLU A 15 -29.76 -44.60 56.53
CA GLU A 15 -30.20 -43.19 56.39
C GLU A 15 -29.04 -42.22 56.45
N GLN A 16 -27.99 -42.53 57.22
CA GLN A 16 -26.79 -41.69 57.35
C GLN A 16 -25.89 -41.76 56.10
N ILE A 17 -26.00 -42.85 55.31
CA ILE A 17 -25.20 -43.00 54.08
C ILE A 17 -25.92 -42.38 52.87
N LYS A 18 -27.26 -42.22 52.90
CA LYS A 18 -28.04 -41.62 51.79
C LYS A 18 -27.49 -40.26 51.31
N PRO A 19 -27.16 -39.29 52.17
CA PRO A 19 -26.59 -38.01 51.71
C PRO A 19 -25.29 -38.18 50.93
N LEU A 20 -24.40 -39.09 51.32
CA LEU A 20 -23.18 -39.40 50.63
C LEU A 20 -23.42 -40.02 49.23
N ALA A 21 -24.37 -40.98 49.17
CA ALA A 21 -24.78 -41.58 47.90
C ALA A 21 -25.35 -40.50 46.94
N THR A 22 -26.19 -39.61 47.44
CA THR A 22 -26.75 -38.47 46.69
C THR A 22 -25.62 -37.53 46.21
N ALA A 23 -24.68 -37.17 47.07
CA ALA A 23 -23.57 -36.31 46.73
C ALA A 23 -22.64 -36.91 45.65
N LEU A 24 -22.56 -38.22 45.56
CA LEU A 24 -21.81 -38.96 44.53
C LEU A 24 -22.69 -39.34 43.32
N ASN A 25 -23.88 -38.79 43.21
CA ASN A 25 -24.82 -39.08 42.10
C ASN A 25 -25.11 -40.60 41.94
N THR A 26 -25.34 -41.26 43.05
CA THR A 26 -25.73 -42.68 43.07
C THR A 26 -26.90 -42.93 44.01
N THR A 27 -27.38 -44.14 44.09
CA THR A 27 -28.49 -44.58 44.93
C THR A 27 -28.08 -45.74 45.82
N ILE A 28 -28.87 -45.98 46.89
CA ILE A 28 -28.73 -47.16 47.72
C ILE A 28 -29.90 -48.10 47.37
N GLY A 29 -29.58 -49.30 46.96
CA GLY A 29 -30.56 -50.36 46.66
C GLY A 29 -31.34 -50.80 47.89
N ALA A 30 -32.46 -51.49 47.68
CA ALA A 30 -33.32 -52.06 48.77
C ALA A 30 -32.57 -53.10 49.64
N ASP A 31 -31.55 -53.70 49.11
CA ASP A 31 -30.63 -54.64 49.78
C ASP A 31 -29.49 -53.96 50.56
N GLY A 32 -29.48 -52.58 50.56
CA GLY A 32 -28.44 -51.79 51.23
C GLY A 32 -27.17 -51.59 50.36
N THR A 33 -27.14 -52.13 49.14
CA THR A 33 -25.97 -51.97 48.25
C THR A 33 -25.92 -50.54 47.71
N VAL A 34 -24.75 -49.90 47.84
CA VAL A 34 -24.51 -48.57 47.22
C VAL A 34 -24.20 -48.76 45.73
N GLY A 35 -25.00 -48.15 44.87
CA GLY A 35 -24.83 -48.20 43.43
C GLY A 35 -23.51 -47.50 43.00
N LYS A 36 -23.01 -47.85 41.84
CA LYS A 36 -21.81 -47.17 41.29
C LYS A 36 -22.17 -45.73 40.91
N PRO A 37 -21.41 -44.72 41.33
CA PRO A 37 -21.53 -43.37 40.81
C PRO A 37 -21.45 -43.31 39.29
N SER A 38 -22.10 -42.31 38.69
CA SER A 38 -22.07 -42.10 37.24
C SER A 38 -21.73 -40.64 36.93
N PHE A 39 -20.55 -40.40 36.43
CA PHE A 39 -20.06 -39.07 36.03
C PHE A 39 -19.82 -39.07 34.55
N THR A 40 -20.53 -38.24 33.77
CA THR A 40 -20.30 -38.06 32.34
C THR A 40 -19.51 -36.76 32.12
N VAL A 41 -18.32 -36.90 31.60
CA VAL A 41 -17.48 -35.76 31.22
C VAL A 41 -17.61 -35.56 29.72
N ASN A 42 -18.22 -34.45 29.30
CA ASN A 42 -18.41 -34.12 27.89
C ASN A 42 -17.08 -33.68 27.27
N HIS A 43 -16.91 -33.92 25.98
CA HIS A 43 -15.79 -33.42 25.20
C HIS A 43 -15.84 -31.89 25.07
N ALA A 44 -14.70 -31.29 24.80
CA ALA A 44 -14.57 -29.85 24.64
C ALA A 44 -15.43 -29.28 23.48
N ASP A 45 -15.80 -30.09 22.51
CA ASP A 45 -16.71 -29.74 21.38
C ASP A 45 -18.19 -29.85 21.73
N GLY A 46 -18.51 -30.19 22.99
CA GLY A 46 -19.87 -30.36 23.47
C GLY A 46 -20.50 -31.71 23.19
N THR A 47 -19.82 -32.64 22.53
CA THR A 47 -20.32 -33.99 22.31
C THR A 47 -20.25 -34.82 23.59
N ALA A 48 -21.10 -35.88 23.65
CA ALA A 48 -21.15 -36.78 24.79
C ALA A 48 -19.79 -37.48 24.98
N GLY A 49 -19.26 -37.35 26.17
CA GLY A 49 -17.97 -37.94 26.51
C GLY A 49 -18.11 -39.25 27.28
N THR A 50 -17.04 -39.68 27.92
CA THR A 50 -16.93 -40.94 28.64
C THR A 50 -17.67 -40.85 29.99
N THR A 51 -18.48 -41.88 30.31
CA THR A 51 -19.02 -42.05 31.63
C THR A 51 -18.08 -42.88 32.49
N VAL A 52 -17.70 -42.34 33.65
CA VAL A 52 -16.82 -42.99 34.64
C VAL A 52 -17.48 -43.10 35.99
N HIS A 53 -16.94 -43.96 36.86
CA HIS A 53 -17.60 -44.34 38.09
C HIS A 53 -16.87 -43.93 39.38
N THR A 54 -15.79 -43.19 39.27
CA THR A 54 -15.08 -42.63 40.41
C THR A 54 -14.84 -41.11 40.18
N VAL A 55 -14.75 -40.37 41.27
CA VAL A 55 -14.40 -38.92 41.22
C VAL A 55 -13.02 -38.76 40.62
N GLN A 56 -12.08 -39.69 40.96
CA GLN A 56 -10.72 -39.66 40.42
C GLN A 56 -10.72 -39.77 38.91
N ASP A 57 -11.47 -40.72 38.33
CA ASP A 57 -11.54 -40.90 36.89
C ASP A 57 -12.22 -39.70 36.23
N ALA A 58 -13.29 -39.15 36.84
CA ALA A 58 -13.94 -37.95 36.33
C ALA A 58 -12.98 -36.74 36.26
N LEU A 59 -12.21 -36.50 37.30
CA LEU A 59 -11.19 -35.43 37.30
C LEU A 59 -10.07 -35.70 36.27
N THR A 60 -9.70 -36.97 36.08
CA THR A 60 -8.74 -37.37 35.07
C THR A 60 -9.25 -37.08 33.65
N GLU A 61 -10.52 -37.41 33.35
CA GLU A 61 -11.12 -37.10 32.05
C GLU A 61 -11.27 -35.60 31.82
N VAL A 62 -11.69 -34.81 32.82
CA VAL A 62 -11.66 -33.33 32.73
C VAL A 62 -10.28 -32.81 32.43
N GLY A 63 -9.23 -33.33 33.10
CA GLY A 63 -7.87 -32.97 32.84
C GLY A 63 -7.42 -33.29 31.41
N LYS A 64 -7.84 -34.43 30.85
CA LYS A 64 -7.57 -34.77 29.44
C LYS A 64 -8.23 -33.79 28.47
N GLU A 65 -9.48 -33.39 28.70
CA GLU A 65 -10.18 -32.42 27.85
C GLU A 65 -9.51 -31.04 27.92
N LEU A 66 -9.17 -30.56 29.11
CA LEU A 66 -8.45 -29.28 29.28
C LEU A 66 -7.08 -29.30 28.57
N ASN A 67 -6.37 -30.43 28.62
CA ASN A 67 -5.08 -30.60 27.96
C ASN A 67 -5.15 -30.71 26.43
N LYS A 68 -6.35 -30.78 25.85
CA LYS A 68 -6.49 -30.62 24.37
C LYS A 68 -6.11 -29.22 23.92
N GLY A 69 -6.31 -28.20 24.76
CA GLY A 69 -5.94 -26.84 24.48
C GLY A 69 -6.72 -26.24 23.28
N LEU A 70 -6.15 -25.20 22.68
CA LEU A 70 -6.67 -24.51 21.49
C LEU A 70 -5.70 -24.71 20.34
N ASN A 71 -6.20 -24.99 19.14
CA ASN A 71 -5.38 -25.00 17.93
C ASN A 71 -5.52 -23.67 17.17
N ILE A 72 -4.39 -23.02 16.92
CA ILE A 72 -4.30 -21.80 16.10
C ILE A 72 -3.59 -22.13 14.80
N GLY A 73 -4.26 -21.87 13.68
CA GLY A 73 -3.72 -22.04 12.33
C GLY A 73 -3.44 -20.71 11.67
N ALA A 74 -2.66 -20.75 10.59
CA ALA A 74 -2.41 -19.65 9.67
C ALA A 74 -2.51 -20.18 8.23
N ASP A 75 -2.53 -19.28 7.24
CA ASP A 75 -2.63 -19.64 5.82
C ASP A 75 -1.52 -20.59 5.39
N ASN A 76 -0.34 -20.45 5.97
CA ASN A 76 0.81 -21.30 5.70
C ASN A 76 1.41 -21.85 7.01
N GLY A 77 1.76 -23.12 7.01
CA GLY A 77 2.35 -23.80 8.14
C GLY A 77 1.39 -24.74 8.85
N ASN A 78 1.88 -25.40 9.90
CA ASN A 78 1.11 -26.31 10.72
C ASN A 78 0.37 -25.57 11.82
N ASN A 79 -0.81 -26.06 12.19
CA ASN A 79 -1.53 -25.57 13.36
C ASN A 79 -0.66 -25.71 14.61
N GLN A 80 -0.72 -24.69 15.47
CA GLN A 80 -0.02 -24.66 16.75
C GLN A 80 -1.00 -24.98 17.87
N LYS A 81 -0.64 -25.96 18.69
CA LYS A 81 -1.40 -26.25 19.91
C LYS A 81 -1.00 -25.27 21.01
N ILE A 82 -1.97 -24.61 21.59
CA ILE A 82 -1.82 -23.67 22.72
C ILE A 82 -2.45 -24.32 23.94
N ASN A 83 -1.69 -24.55 24.98
CA ASN A 83 -2.21 -25.10 26.23
C ASN A 83 -2.71 -24.00 27.16
N LEU A 84 -3.52 -24.35 28.17
CA LEU A 84 -3.88 -23.40 29.21
C LEU A 84 -2.63 -22.93 29.95
N GLY A 85 -2.48 -21.60 30.07
CA GLY A 85 -1.31 -20.95 30.66
C GLY A 85 -0.23 -20.53 29.65
N ASP A 86 -0.33 -20.97 28.41
CA ASP A 86 0.54 -20.50 27.33
C ASP A 86 0.23 -19.05 26.95
N THR A 87 1.23 -18.36 26.44
CA THR A 87 1.08 -17.01 25.89
C THR A 87 1.14 -17.06 24.38
N VAL A 88 0.09 -16.60 23.70
CA VAL A 88 0.09 -16.37 22.26
C VAL A 88 0.67 -15.01 21.95
N LYS A 89 1.74 -14.98 21.14
CA LYS A 89 2.38 -13.74 20.72
C LYS A 89 2.16 -13.53 19.23
N TYR A 90 1.48 -12.45 18.88
CA TYR A 90 1.31 -12.01 17.49
C TYR A 90 2.50 -11.14 17.08
N THR A 91 3.11 -11.48 15.92
CA THR A 91 4.29 -10.75 15.42
C THR A 91 4.17 -10.54 13.91
N SER A 92 4.77 -9.47 13.42
CA SER A 92 4.95 -9.22 11.98
C SER A 92 6.43 -9.37 11.63
N LYS A 93 6.75 -10.29 10.72
CA LYS A 93 8.12 -10.58 10.28
C LYS A 93 8.76 -9.38 9.57
N ASP A 94 7.99 -8.71 8.73
CA ASP A 94 8.43 -7.57 7.92
C ASP A 94 8.24 -6.22 8.61
N LYS A 95 7.56 -6.21 9.78
CA LYS A 95 7.23 -5.00 10.54
C LYS A 95 6.25 -4.04 9.84
N ASN A 96 5.56 -4.50 8.80
CA ASN A 96 4.52 -3.72 8.12
C ASN A 96 3.24 -3.61 8.95
N ILE A 97 3.04 -4.58 9.87
CA ILE A 97 1.93 -4.57 10.83
C ILE A 97 2.51 -4.34 12.23
N VAL A 98 1.93 -3.44 12.97
CA VAL A 98 2.18 -3.20 14.39
C VAL A 98 1.09 -3.87 15.19
N THR A 99 1.47 -4.68 16.18
CA THR A 99 0.55 -5.30 17.13
C THR A 99 0.76 -4.68 18.50
N THR A 100 -0.32 -4.22 19.12
CA THR A 100 -0.29 -3.61 20.46
C THR A 100 -1.33 -4.29 21.34
N SER A 101 -0.94 -4.70 22.54
CA SER A 101 -1.88 -5.20 23.54
C SER A 101 -2.48 -4.03 24.32
N GLY A 102 -3.79 -3.93 24.31
CA GLY A 102 -4.53 -2.95 25.10
C GLY A 102 -4.76 -3.39 26.56
N THR A 103 -5.41 -2.55 27.32
CA THR A 103 -5.71 -2.78 28.74
C THR A 103 -6.96 -3.66 28.95
N ASN A 104 -7.84 -3.78 27.95
CA ASN A 104 -9.12 -4.47 28.02
C ASN A 104 -9.09 -5.89 27.44
N LYS A 105 -7.93 -6.57 27.44
CA LYS A 105 -7.72 -7.90 26.83
C LYS A 105 -7.86 -7.90 25.30
N ASP A 106 -7.75 -6.76 24.67
CA ASP A 106 -7.73 -6.56 23.24
C ASP A 106 -6.29 -6.62 22.71
N ILE A 107 -6.17 -6.95 21.41
CA ILE A 107 -4.94 -6.88 20.65
C ILE A 107 -5.26 -6.12 19.38
N ASP A 108 -4.68 -4.92 19.27
CA ASP A 108 -4.83 -4.06 18.10
C ASP A 108 -3.83 -4.44 17.01
N PHE A 109 -4.29 -4.44 15.78
CA PHE A 109 -3.49 -4.60 14.58
C PHE A 109 -3.59 -3.33 13.75
N SER A 110 -2.46 -2.70 13.46
CA SER A 110 -2.41 -1.50 12.63
C SER A 110 -1.28 -1.61 11.60
N LEU A 111 -1.40 -0.87 10.50
CA LEU A 111 -0.28 -0.71 9.59
C LEU A 111 0.79 0.15 10.27
N ALA A 112 2.05 -0.18 10.02
CA ALA A 112 3.17 0.70 10.40
C ALA A 112 3.09 2.01 9.62
N ASN A 113 3.67 3.07 10.19
CA ASN A 113 3.77 4.37 9.49
C ASN A 113 4.60 4.27 8.20
N ILE A 114 5.49 3.28 8.13
CA ILE A 114 6.26 2.95 6.93
C ILE A 114 5.97 1.49 6.57
N VAL A 115 5.36 1.28 5.41
CA VAL A 115 5.02 -0.04 4.87
C VAL A 115 5.91 -0.32 3.66
N THR A 116 6.63 -1.45 3.68
CA THR A 116 7.49 -1.89 2.57
C THR A 116 6.96 -3.20 2.00
N ILE A 117 6.48 -3.16 0.76
CA ILE A 117 5.96 -4.32 0.02
C ILE A 117 7.12 -4.93 -0.78
N GLY A 118 7.24 -6.26 -0.77
CA GLY A 118 8.29 -6.97 -1.50
C GLY A 118 9.64 -7.03 -0.79
N LYS A 119 9.75 -6.59 0.47
CA LYS A 119 11.00 -6.58 1.24
C LYS A 119 11.63 -7.97 1.41
N ASN A 120 10.80 -9.01 1.48
CA ASN A 120 11.24 -10.39 1.74
C ASN A 120 11.21 -11.26 0.47
N VAL A 121 11.12 -10.65 -0.71
CA VAL A 121 11.17 -11.34 -2.01
C VAL A 121 12.60 -11.30 -2.52
N GLU A 122 13.22 -12.47 -2.70
CA GLU A 122 14.56 -12.55 -3.28
C GLU A 122 14.54 -12.00 -4.72
N GLY A 123 15.47 -11.09 -5.04
CA GLY A 123 15.48 -10.40 -6.33
C GLY A 123 14.34 -9.41 -6.55
N GLY A 124 13.49 -9.17 -5.55
CA GLY A 124 12.37 -8.25 -5.64
C GLY A 124 12.79 -6.78 -5.61
N ASN A 125 11.91 -5.93 -6.13
CA ASN A 125 12.04 -4.46 -6.05
C ASN A 125 11.08 -3.95 -4.97
N PRO A 126 11.54 -3.72 -3.73
CA PRO A 126 10.65 -3.29 -2.66
C PRO A 126 10.13 -1.88 -2.91
N VAL A 127 8.81 -1.72 -2.78
CA VAL A 127 8.13 -0.43 -2.81
C VAL A 127 7.79 -0.02 -1.38
N THR A 128 8.14 1.19 -1.00
CA THR A 128 7.91 1.74 0.34
C THR A 128 6.90 2.88 0.28
N ILE A 129 5.85 2.77 1.10
CA ILE A 129 4.91 3.84 1.39
C ILE A 129 5.30 4.41 2.75
N ASP A 130 5.78 5.65 2.78
CA ASP A 130 6.21 6.35 4.00
C ASP A 130 5.15 7.39 4.40
N GLY A 131 4.29 7.01 5.34
CA GLY A 131 3.24 7.90 5.84
C GLY A 131 3.78 9.07 6.66
N THR A 132 5.02 9.01 7.16
CA THR A 132 5.63 10.12 7.90
C THR A 132 6.08 11.25 6.97
N LYS A 133 6.44 10.90 5.73
CA LYS A 133 6.88 11.83 4.69
C LYS A 133 5.82 12.08 3.61
N GLY A 134 4.78 11.23 3.55
CA GLY A 134 3.78 11.28 2.49
C GLY A 134 4.33 10.87 1.12
N THR A 135 5.29 9.93 1.07
CA THR A 135 5.97 9.52 -0.16
C THR A 135 5.77 8.05 -0.48
N VAL A 136 5.81 7.72 -1.78
CA VAL A 136 5.96 6.36 -2.30
C VAL A 136 7.29 6.28 -3.04
N SER A 137 8.13 5.32 -2.70
CA SER A 137 9.47 5.15 -3.28
C SER A 137 9.74 3.69 -3.66
N GLY A 138 10.85 3.44 -4.37
CA GLY A 138 11.22 2.11 -4.85
C GLY A 138 10.57 1.72 -6.18
N LEU A 139 9.87 2.63 -6.86
CA LEU A 139 9.37 2.40 -8.21
C LEU A 139 10.54 2.27 -9.20
N THR A 140 10.45 1.33 -10.13
CA THR A 140 11.53 0.99 -11.07
C THR A 140 11.36 1.56 -12.47
N ASN A 141 10.18 2.09 -12.79
CA ASN A 141 9.85 2.70 -14.08
C ASN A 141 10.42 4.13 -14.17
N LYS A 142 11.69 4.28 -14.55
CA LYS A 142 12.42 5.56 -14.50
C LYS A 142 12.62 6.22 -15.86
N THR A 143 12.33 5.51 -16.96
CA THR A 143 12.57 5.97 -18.32
C THR A 143 11.27 6.26 -19.07
N LEU A 144 11.36 7.13 -20.08
CA LEU A 144 10.30 7.38 -21.05
C LEU A 144 10.51 6.51 -22.29
N GLY A 145 9.42 6.15 -22.97
CA GLY A 145 9.48 5.45 -24.25
C GLY A 145 9.73 3.95 -24.16
N ASP A 146 9.72 3.35 -22.96
CA ASP A 146 9.79 1.90 -22.80
C ASP A 146 8.56 1.23 -23.42
N THR A 147 8.73 0.00 -23.91
CA THR A 147 7.62 -0.80 -24.46
C THR A 147 6.51 -0.94 -23.42
N GLY A 148 5.33 -0.43 -23.75
CA GLY A 148 4.18 -0.40 -22.84
C GLY A 148 4.14 0.81 -21.91
N PHE A 149 4.99 1.81 -22.12
CA PHE A 149 4.84 3.10 -21.44
C PHE A 149 3.43 3.67 -21.65
N ALA A 150 2.83 4.20 -20.59
CA ALA A 150 1.46 4.73 -20.54
C ALA A 150 0.31 3.74 -20.83
N THR A 151 0.59 2.45 -21.05
CA THR A 151 -0.44 1.44 -21.31
C THR A 151 -0.78 0.56 -20.10
N LYS A 152 0.06 0.56 -19.04
CA LYS A 152 -0.05 -0.34 -17.89
C LYS A 152 -0.69 0.30 -16.65
N GLY A 153 -1.10 1.56 -16.70
CA GLY A 153 -1.68 2.26 -15.53
C GLY A 153 -0.73 2.37 -14.33
N GLN A 154 0.58 2.37 -14.57
CA GLN A 154 1.59 2.52 -13.52
C GLN A 154 1.73 3.98 -13.09
N ALA A 155 2.10 4.21 -11.84
CA ALA A 155 2.44 5.55 -11.38
C ALA A 155 3.72 6.04 -12.08
N ALA A 156 3.75 7.31 -12.48
CA ALA A 156 4.97 7.95 -12.98
C ALA A 156 5.93 8.25 -11.83
N THR A 157 7.23 8.14 -12.10
CA THR A 157 8.27 8.55 -11.17
C THR A 157 8.71 10.00 -11.41
N GLU A 158 9.37 10.61 -10.42
CA GLU A 158 9.95 11.94 -10.57
C GLU A 158 10.98 11.97 -11.70
N GLU A 159 11.75 10.88 -11.90
CA GLU A 159 12.71 10.75 -12.99
C GLU A 159 12.03 10.81 -14.38
N GLN A 160 10.88 10.15 -14.53
CA GLN A 160 10.11 10.23 -15.79
C GLN A 160 9.56 11.63 -16.04
N ILE A 161 9.04 12.30 -15.00
CA ILE A 161 8.58 13.69 -15.11
C ILE A 161 9.74 14.60 -15.47
N ASN A 162 10.88 14.45 -14.79
CA ASN A 162 12.08 15.24 -15.07
C ASN A 162 12.58 15.04 -16.52
N ALA A 163 12.57 13.81 -17.03
CA ALA A 163 12.91 13.51 -18.41
C ALA A 163 11.93 14.16 -19.42
N ALA A 164 10.63 14.14 -19.14
CA ALA A 164 9.62 14.80 -19.96
C ALA A 164 9.86 16.32 -20.03
N GLN A 165 10.15 16.95 -18.90
CA GLN A 165 10.48 18.37 -18.84
C GLN A 165 11.79 18.72 -19.55
N THR A 166 12.78 17.83 -19.49
CA THR A 166 14.02 17.98 -20.26
C THR A 166 13.75 17.94 -21.76
N ASN A 167 12.92 17.00 -22.22
CA ASN A 167 12.51 16.93 -23.63
C ASN A 167 11.78 18.21 -24.06
N LEU A 168 10.91 18.76 -23.20
CA LEU A 168 10.20 20.01 -23.47
C LEU A 168 11.20 21.18 -23.58
N ALA A 169 12.16 21.32 -22.67
CA ALA A 169 13.19 22.36 -22.74
C ALA A 169 14.00 22.26 -24.02
N ASN A 170 14.39 21.03 -24.43
CA ASN A 170 15.12 20.79 -25.68
C ASN A 170 14.30 21.18 -26.92
N VAL A 171 12.99 20.90 -26.95
CA VAL A 171 12.10 21.29 -28.05
C VAL A 171 11.94 22.80 -28.15
N LEU A 172 11.92 23.50 -27.01
CA LEU A 172 11.85 24.97 -26.97
C LEU A 172 13.17 25.63 -27.40
N GLY A 173 14.28 24.88 -27.39
CA GLY A 173 15.56 25.31 -27.94
C GLY A 173 16.43 26.12 -26.99
N THR A 174 17.38 26.83 -27.57
CA THR A 174 18.33 27.67 -26.82
C THR A 174 17.65 28.69 -25.96
N GLY A 175 18.11 28.86 -24.71
CA GLY A 175 17.47 29.73 -23.72
C GLY A 175 16.41 29.06 -22.89
N SER A 176 16.21 27.75 -23.09
CA SER A 176 15.33 26.91 -22.26
C SER A 176 16.12 25.89 -21.47
N THR A 177 15.85 25.74 -20.18
CA THR A 177 16.52 24.81 -19.29
C THR A 177 15.51 24.09 -18.39
N ASN A 178 15.81 22.85 -18.04
CA ASN A 178 15.09 22.14 -16.99
C ASN A 178 15.97 22.04 -15.73
N GLN A 179 15.46 22.48 -14.60
CA GLN A 179 16.08 22.28 -13.30
C GLN A 179 15.10 21.58 -12.37
N ASN A 180 15.40 20.33 -12.01
CA ASN A 180 14.57 19.53 -11.09
C ASN A 180 13.08 19.49 -11.46
N GLY A 181 12.78 19.25 -12.75
CA GLY A 181 11.40 19.19 -13.23
C GLY A 181 10.75 20.55 -13.52
N THR A 182 11.45 21.66 -13.33
CA THR A 182 10.95 23.00 -13.66
C THR A 182 11.64 23.52 -14.93
N VAL A 183 10.84 23.79 -15.97
CA VAL A 183 11.33 24.39 -17.21
C VAL A 183 11.33 25.91 -17.08
N THR A 184 12.50 26.51 -17.28
CA THR A 184 12.69 27.97 -17.36
C THR A 184 13.05 28.33 -18.78
N VAL A 185 12.43 29.39 -19.31
CA VAL A 185 12.65 29.92 -20.66
C VAL A 185 13.07 31.37 -20.55
N THR A 186 14.24 31.71 -21.11
CA THR A 186 14.76 33.07 -21.10
C THR A 186 14.79 33.69 -22.50
N ASP A 187 14.94 32.88 -23.55
CA ASP A 187 15.05 33.35 -24.93
C ASP A 187 14.59 32.25 -25.92
N ILE A 188 13.52 32.48 -26.65
CA ILE A 188 13.07 31.57 -27.71
C ILE A 188 13.64 32.05 -29.05
N GLY A 189 14.53 31.23 -29.64
CA GLY A 189 15.03 31.48 -30.98
C GLY A 189 15.84 32.78 -31.15
N GLY A 190 16.47 33.30 -30.09
CA GLY A 190 17.25 34.53 -30.13
C GLY A 190 16.38 35.82 -30.19
N THR A 191 15.10 35.73 -29.85
CA THR A 191 14.17 36.89 -29.93
C THR A 191 14.09 37.71 -28.66
N GLY A 192 14.75 37.25 -27.58
CA GLY A 192 14.63 37.83 -26.23
C GLY A 192 13.23 37.65 -25.61
N LYS A 193 12.39 36.72 -26.11
CA LYS A 193 11.04 36.43 -25.63
C LYS A 193 10.99 35.10 -24.92
N THR A 194 10.13 35.04 -23.90
CA THR A 194 10.00 33.85 -23.04
C THR A 194 8.78 32.99 -23.41
N THR A 195 7.97 33.41 -24.37
CA THR A 195 6.87 32.63 -24.93
C THR A 195 7.01 32.44 -26.43
N VAL A 196 6.56 31.29 -26.95
CA VAL A 196 6.56 31.03 -28.39
C VAL A 196 5.71 32.06 -29.15
N SER A 197 4.57 32.47 -28.59
CA SER A 197 3.70 33.47 -29.18
C SER A 197 4.39 34.82 -29.35
N ASP A 198 5.07 35.29 -28.31
CA ASP A 198 5.78 36.59 -28.37
C ASP A 198 7.00 36.53 -29.26
N ALA A 199 7.70 35.38 -29.31
CA ALA A 199 8.81 35.18 -30.23
C ALA A 199 8.35 35.27 -31.70
N ILE A 200 7.28 34.55 -32.06
CA ILE A 200 6.65 34.60 -33.40
C ILE A 200 6.21 36.03 -33.73
N LYS A 201 5.56 36.72 -32.80
CA LYS A 201 5.13 38.10 -32.97
C LYS A 201 6.32 39.01 -33.25
N SER A 202 7.41 38.88 -32.49
CA SER A 202 8.64 39.64 -32.68
C SER A 202 9.26 39.45 -34.06
N VAL A 203 9.32 38.18 -34.53
CA VAL A 203 9.82 37.86 -35.88
C VAL A 203 8.92 38.44 -36.97
N LYS A 204 7.58 38.33 -36.79
CA LYS A 204 6.61 38.91 -37.71
C LYS A 204 6.76 40.42 -37.81
N GLU A 205 6.82 41.13 -36.67
CA GLU A 205 7.03 42.56 -36.64
C GLU A 205 8.34 42.98 -37.32
N THR A 206 9.43 42.17 -37.20
CA THR A 206 10.70 42.44 -37.87
C THR A 206 10.57 42.20 -39.38
N ALA A 207 9.92 41.16 -39.82
CA ALA A 207 9.68 40.88 -41.24
C ALA A 207 8.80 41.93 -41.89
N GLU A 208 7.80 42.44 -41.17
CA GLU A 208 6.88 43.49 -41.68
C GLU A 208 7.50 44.88 -41.76
N LYS A 209 8.69 45.10 -41.13
CA LYS A 209 9.44 46.34 -41.29
C LYS A 209 9.86 46.57 -42.74
N GLY A 210 10.09 45.50 -43.52
CA GLY A 210 10.56 45.64 -44.88
C GLY A 210 11.93 46.33 -44.99
N TRP A 211 12.17 47.02 -46.12
CA TRP A 211 13.36 47.83 -46.37
C TRP A 211 12.95 49.17 -47.02
N ASN A 212 13.80 50.15 -46.96
CA ASN A 212 13.53 51.45 -47.54
C ASN A 212 14.21 51.61 -48.90
N LEU A 213 13.44 52.03 -49.91
CA LEU A 213 13.96 52.47 -51.21
C LEU A 213 14.01 53.96 -51.24
N GLN A 214 15.16 54.53 -51.63
CA GLN A 214 15.35 55.95 -51.79
C GLN A 214 16.15 56.22 -53.06
N ALA A 215 15.74 57.23 -53.83
CA ALA A 215 16.46 57.71 -55.00
C ALA A 215 16.91 59.20 -54.76
N ASN A 216 18.20 59.46 -54.93
CA ASN A 216 18.75 60.79 -54.74
C ASN A 216 18.37 61.46 -53.40
N SER A 217 17.65 62.55 -53.45
CA SER A 217 17.21 63.29 -52.29
C SER A 217 15.73 63.11 -52.01
N ASP A 218 15.04 62.18 -52.66
CA ASP A 218 13.63 61.92 -52.45
C ASP A 218 13.41 61.30 -51.04
N ALA A 219 12.19 61.36 -50.55
CA ALA A 219 11.81 60.68 -49.32
C ALA A 219 11.91 59.18 -49.55
N ALA A 220 12.41 58.44 -48.53
CA ALA A 220 12.49 56.99 -48.58
C ALA A 220 11.08 56.38 -48.53
N GLU A 221 10.81 55.46 -49.47
CA GLU A 221 9.57 54.65 -49.51
C GLU A 221 9.81 53.28 -48.91
N LYS A 222 8.89 52.81 -48.08
CA LYS A 222 8.93 51.50 -47.49
C LYS A 222 8.53 50.44 -48.54
N VAL A 223 9.36 49.43 -48.73
CA VAL A 223 9.07 48.22 -49.49
C VAL A 223 8.78 47.11 -48.49
N ALA A 224 7.54 46.65 -48.37
CA ALA A 224 7.18 45.60 -47.49
C ALA A 224 7.53 44.22 -48.03
N ALA A 225 7.53 43.22 -47.18
CA ALA A 225 7.81 41.84 -47.57
C ALA A 225 6.75 41.37 -48.62
N GLY A 226 7.22 40.85 -49.74
CA GLY A 226 6.37 40.35 -50.85
C GLY A 226 6.02 41.45 -51.89
N GLU A 227 6.37 42.73 -51.64
CA GLU A 227 6.20 43.77 -52.66
C GLU A 227 7.27 43.68 -53.73
N THR A 228 6.91 44.13 -54.93
CA THR A 228 7.79 44.16 -56.13
C THR A 228 8.18 45.60 -56.44
N VAL A 229 9.50 45.86 -56.48
CA VAL A 229 10.02 47.11 -57.03
C VAL A 229 10.29 46.93 -58.51
N ILE A 230 9.77 47.82 -59.31
CA ILE A 230 9.92 47.80 -60.78
C ILE A 230 10.85 48.95 -61.19
N PHE A 231 11.99 48.62 -61.78
CA PHE A 231 12.83 49.56 -62.47
C PHE A 231 12.41 49.68 -63.92
N LYS A 232 12.13 50.90 -64.40
CA LYS A 232 11.66 51.17 -65.76
C LYS A 232 12.71 51.86 -66.59
N ASP A 233 12.66 51.69 -67.91
CA ASP A 233 13.50 52.39 -68.87
C ASP A 233 13.27 53.91 -68.70
N GLY A 234 14.41 54.64 -68.72
CA GLY A 234 14.40 56.11 -68.77
C GLY A 234 14.87 56.63 -70.12
N LYS A 235 14.91 57.96 -70.23
CA LYS A 235 15.43 58.59 -71.45
C LYS A 235 16.92 58.25 -71.63
N ASN A 236 17.21 57.50 -72.71
CA ASN A 236 18.55 57.03 -73.01
C ASN A 236 19.11 55.96 -72.10
N ILE A 237 18.29 55.33 -71.28
CA ILE A 237 18.70 54.26 -70.39
C ILE A 237 17.69 53.11 -70.60
N LYS A 238 18.21 51.90 -70.91
CA LYS A 238 17.46 50.66 -70.96
C LYS A 238 17.79 49.82 -69.74
N VAL A 239 16.78 49.42 -68.97
CA VAL A 239 16.93 48.56 -67.83
C VAL A 239 16.74 47.09 -68.27
N THR A 240 17.76 46.30 -68.04
CA THR A 240 17.69 44.85 -68.30
C THR A 240 18.08 44.11 -67.06
N ARG A 241 17.53 42.92 -66.87
CA ARG A 241 17.84 42.04 -65.74
C ARG A 241 18.50 40.75 -66.19
N ASP A 242 19.62 40.43 -65.61
CA ASP A 242 20.26 39.12 -65.71
C ASP A 242 20.38 38.50 -64.31
N GLY A 243 19.55 37.48 -64.06
CA GLY A 243 19.41 36.87 -62.76
C GLY A 243 18.95 37.87 -61.69
N LYS A 244 19.81 38.19 -60.73
CA LYS A 244 19.58 39.16 -59.64
C LYS A 244 20.23 40.52 -59.94
N ASN A 245 20.91 40.69 -61.05
CA ASN A 245 21.59 41.92 -61.45
C ASN A 245 20.68 42.75 -62.35
N ILE A 246 20.74 44.06 -62.16
CA ILE A 246 20.05 45.09 -62.94
C ILE A 246 21.07 45.96 -63.63
#